data_e135fc831497abfaabb5b2341b959b2e
#
_entry.id   e135fc831497abfaabb5b2341b959b2e
#
_cell.length_a   1.000
_cell.length_b   1.000
_cell.length_c   1.000
_cell.angle_alpha   90.00
_cell.angle_beta   90.00
_cell.angle_gamma   90.00
#
_symmetry.space_group_name_H-M   'P 1'
#
loop_
_entity.id
_entity.type
_entity.pdbx_description
1 polymer ?
#
loop_
_entity_poly.entity_id
_entity_poly.type
_entity_poly.pdbx_seq_one_letter_code
_entity_poly.pdbx_strand_id
1 'polypeptide(L)'
;MNPRHFLSMMDYKPEELLRLIHRGVELKDLRNRGVLFEPLKSRVLGMVFEKSSTRTRVSFEAGMIQLGGQAIFLSPRDTQLGRGEPIGDAARVLSSMLDGVMIRTFAHSNLLEFAANSRVPVINGLSDDLHPCQLLADMQTFLEHRGSIKGKTVAWIGDGNNMCNSYIEAAIQFDFQLRVACPAGYEPNPEFLALAGDRVTVLRDPREAVAGAHLVSTDVWTSMGQEEETAKRIALFTPFQVTRELLDLADSEVLFMHCLPAHRGEEISLDLLDDPRSVAWDQAENRLHAQKALLEFLIAPSCLPA
;
A
#
# COMPACT_ATOMS: atom_id res chain seq x y z
N MET A 1 16.92 6.42 -21.79
CA MET A 1 15.47 6.34 -21.50
C MET A 1 15.28 6.79 -20.07
N ASN A 2 14.24 7.58 -19.79
CA ASN A 2 13.93 7.92 -18.41
C ASN A 2 13.49 6.64 -17.65
N PRO A 3 13.90 6.47 -16.40
CA PRO A 3 13.46 5.32 -15.61
C PRO A 3 11.94 5.36 -15.40
N ARG A 4 11.33 4.20 -15.26
CA ARG A 4 9.93 4.12 -14.80
C ARG A 4 9.92 4.18 -13.28
N HIS A 5 9.02 4.97 -12.72
CA HIS A 5 8.81 5.09 -11.29
C HIS A 5 7.51 4.39 -10.89
N PHE A 6 7.31 4.10 -9.60
CA PHE A 6 6.07 3.62 -9.03
C PHE A 6 5.67 4.54 -7.87
N LEU A 7 5.06 5.69 -8.20
CA LEU A 7 4.67 6.73 -7.24
C LEU A 7 3.19 6.61 -6.87
N SER A 8 2.38 6.14 -7.82
CA SER A 8 0.95 5.93 -7.76
C SER A 8 0.60 4.69 -8.57
N MET A 9 -0.54 4.05 -8.29
CA MET A 9 -1.05 2.98 -9.16
C MET A 9 -1.46 3.50 -10.54
N MET A 10 -1.77 4.79 -10.63
CA MET A 10 -2.15 5.46 -11.89
C MET A 10 -0.97 5.64 -12.86
N ASP A 11 0.28 5.41 -12.43
CA ASP A 11 1.47 5.42 -13.30
C ASP A 11 1.51 4.24 -14.27
N TYR A 12 0.65 3.23 -14.08
CA TYR A 12 0.64 1.96 -14.79
C TYR A 12 -0.72 1.65 -15.38
N LYS A 13 -0.72 0.84 -16.44
CA LYS A 13 -1.96 0.30 -16.99
C LYS A 13 -2.49 -0.84 -16.11
N PRO A 14 -3.82 -1.07 -16.10
CA PRO A 14 -4.44 -2.18 -15.35
C PRO A 14 -3.78 -3.53 -15.60
N GLU A 15 -3.45 -3.83 -16.87
CA GLU A 15 -2.83 -5.11 -17.25
C GLU A 15 -1.41 -5.26 -16.70
N GLU A 16 -0.67 -4.16 -16.52
CA GLU A 16 0.67 -4.19 -15.93
C GLU A 16 0.59 -4.47 -14.43
N LEU A 17 -0.35 -3.84 -13.74
CA LEU A 17 -0.61 -4.07 -12.32
C LEU A 17 -1.07 -5.52 -12.06
N LEU A 18 -1.97 -6.05 -12.90
CA LEU A 18 -2.38 -7.45 -12.81
C LEU A 18 -1.20 -8.41 -13.00
N ARG A 19 -0.31 -8.14 -13.97
CA ARG A 19 0.91 -8.94 -14.14
C ARG A 19 1.82 -8.88 -12.91
N LEU A 20 1.97 -7.70 -12.28
CA LEU A 20 2.74 -7.57 -11.03
C LEU A 20 2.14 -8.42 -9.91
N ILE A 21 0.81 -8.42 -9.76
CA ILE A 21 0.10 -9.22 -8.76
C ILE A 21 0.30 -10.72 -9.00
N HIS A 22 0.08 -11.20 -10.23
CA HIS A 22 0.32 -12.60 -10.59
C HIS A 22 1.78 -12.99 -10.38
N ARG A 23 2.71 -12.10 -10.72
CA ARG A 23 4.14 -12.34 -10.46
C ARG A 23 4.45 -12.43 -8.98
N GLY A 24 3.79 -11.65 -8.13
CA GLY A 24 3.88 -11.76 -6.67
C GLY A 24 3.47 -13.15 -6.17
N VAL A 25 2.36 -13.69 -6.68
CA VAL A 25 1.90 -15.06 -6.37
C VAL A 25 2.95 -16.12 -6.80
N GLU A 26 3.49 -15.99 -8.01
CA GLU A 26 4.54 -16.90 -8.50
C GLU A 26 5.81 -16.85 -7.62
N LEU A 27 6.25 -15.64 -7.23
CA LEU A 27 7.43 -15.47 -6.39
C LEU A 27 7.21 -15.99 -4.97
N LYS A 28 5.97 -15.98 -4.47
CA LYS A 28 5.57 -16.64 -3.22
C LYS A 28 5.68 -18.15 -3.34
N ASP A 29 5.17 -18.74 -4.42
CA ASP A 29 5.26 -20.18 -4.69
C ASP A 29 6.73 -20.65 -4.82
N LEU A 30 7.54 -19.94 -5.60
CA LEU A 30 8.97 -20.25 -5.74
C LEU A 30 9.69 -20.29 -4.40
N ARG A 31 9.41 -19.28 -3.52
CA ARG A 31 9.96 -19.25 -2.18
C ARG A 31 9.51 -20.44 -1.34
N ASN A 32 8.22 -20.74 -1.33
CA ASN A 32 7.65 -21.84 -0.55
C ASN A 32 8.21 -23.21 -0.97
N ARG A 33 8.56 -23.34 -2.25
CA ARG A 33 9.21 -24.54 -2.80
C ARG A 33 10.74 -24.56 -2.63
N GLY A 34 11.32 -23.51 -2.01
CA GLY A 34 12.77 -23.41 -1.84
C GLY A 34 13.56 -23.18 -3.13
N VAL A 35 12.93 -22.70 -4.20
CA VAL A 35 13.58 -22.41 -5.48
C VAL A 35 14.36 -21.12 -5.39
N LEU A 36 15.66 -21.16 -5.65
CA LEU A 36 16.51 -19.97 -5.70
C LEU A 36 16.23 -19.21 -7.00
N PHE A 37 15.90 -17.92 -6.86
CA PHE A 37 15.67 -17.02 -7.99
C PHE A 37 16.26 -15.64 -7.68
N GLU A 38 17.36 -15.28 -8.35
CA GLU A 38 18.20 -14.12 -8.03
C GLU A 38 18.34 -13.13 -9.22
N PRO A 39 17.24 -12.56 -9.76
CA PRO A 39 17.28 -11.65 -10.91
C PRO A 39 17.96 -10.31 -10.61
N LEU A 40 18.08 -9.94 -9.33
CA LEU A 40 18.68 -8.68 -8.87
C LEU A 40 20.10 -8.86 -8.32
N LYS A 41 20.80 -9.90 -8.73
CA LYS A 41 22.20 -10.12 -8.31
C LYS A 41 23.05 -8.89 -8.59
N SER A 42 23.80 -8.44 -7.59
CA SER A 42 24.65 -7.23 -7.61
C SER A 42 23.90 -5.91 -7.75
N ARG A 43 22.57 -5.88 -7.56
CA ARG A 43 21.76 -4.65 -7.51
C ARG A 43 21.60 -4.14 -6.09
N VAL A 44 21.54 -2.82 -5.96
CA VAL A 44 21.42 -2.13 -4.67
C VAL A 44 20.22 -1.19 -4.66
N LEU A 45 19.32 -1.40 -3.69
CA LEU A 45 18.18 -0.52 -3.40
C LEU A 45 18.55 0.44 -2.27
N GLY A 46 18.41 1.75 -2.48
CA GLY A 46 18.38 2.72 -1.39
C GLY A 46 16.98 2.81 -0.77
N MET A 47 16.89 2.75 0.55
CA MET A 47 15.61 2.88 1.27
C MET A 47 15.63 4.13 2.15
N VAL A 48 15.04 5.22 1.67
CA VAL A 48 14.96 6.50 2.38
C VAL A 48 13.68 6.52 3.24
N PHE A 49 13.85 6.70 4.54
CA PHE A 49 12.75 6.74 5.50
C PHE A 49 12.72 8.05 6.26
N GLU A 50 11.73 8.90 6.03
CA GLU A 50 11.40 10.03 6.92
C GLU A 50 10.43 9.61 8.03
N LYS A 51 9.60 8.61 7.76
CA LYS A 51 8.71 7.96 8.74
C LYS A 51 9.16 6.52 8.99
N SER A 52 9.29 6.11 10.25
CA SER A 52 9.65 4.74 10.61
C SER A 52 8.58 3.72 10.16
N SER A 53 9.01 2.53 9.77
CA SER A 53 8.13 1.41 9.48
C SER A 53 8.90 0.09 9.48
N THR A 54 8.57 -0.78 10.41
CA THR A 54 9.15 -2.13 10.49
C THR A 54 8.75 -2.98 9.28
N ARG A 55 7.46 -3.01 8.95
CA ARG A 55 6.94 -3.83 7.84
C ARG A 55 7.51 -3.42 6.49
N THR A 56 7.52 -2.13 6.16
CA THR A 56 8.09 -1.63 4.90
C THR A 56 9.59 -1.92 4.82
N ARG A 57 10.33 -1.68 5.91
CA ARG A 57 11.76 -1.97 5.95
C ARG A 57 12.03 -3.45 5.72
N VAL A 58 11.41 -4.32 6.54
CA VAL A 58 11.65 -5.77 6.47
C VAL A 58 11.26 -6.33 5.11
N SER A 59 10.09 -5.93 4.55
CA SER A 59 9.62 -6.48 3.28
C SER A 59 10.51 -6.08 2.08
N PHE A 60 10.99 -4.84 2.01
CA PHE A 60 11.91 -4.43 0.94
C PHE A 60 13.32 -5.00 1.12
N GLU A 61 13.86 -4.97 2.35
CA GLU A 61 15.21 -5.48 2.65
C GLU A 61 15.28 -6.99 2.41
N ALA A 62 14.34 -7.76 2.99
CA ALA A 62 14.25 -9.19 2.74
C ALA A 62 13.94 -9.51 1.27
N GLY A 63 13.09 -8.70 0.62
CA GLY A 63 12.78 -8.85 -0.80
C GLY A 63 14.01 -8.72 -1.70
N MET A 64 14.84 -7.70 -1.48
CA MET A 64 16.09 -7.52 -2.21
C MET A 64 17.05 -8.68 -1.98
N ILE A 65 17.25 -9.10 -0.71
CA ILE A 65 18.12 -10.24 -0.37
C ILE A 65 17.66 -11.52 -1.06
N GLN A 66 16.35 -11.81 -1.01
CA GLN A 66 15.79 -13.01 -1.65
C GLN A 66 15.86 -12.99 -3.18
N LEU A 67 15.99 -11.82 -3.80
CA LEU A 67 16.21 -11.65 -5.24
C LEU A 67 17.71 -11.53 -5.61
N GLY A 68 18.63 -11.79 -4.66
CA GLY A 68 20.09 -11.77 -4.86
C GLY A 68 20.72 -10.39 -4.80
N GLY A 69 19.95 -9.34 -4.48
CA GLY A 69 20.41 -7.97 -4.34
C GLY A 69 20.75 -7.58 -2.91
N GLN A 70 20.95 -6.29 -2.71
CA GLN A 70 21.25 -5.66 -1.42
C GLN A 70 20.34 -4.45 -1.21
N ALA A 71 20.13 -4.06 0.06
CA ALA A 71 19.43 -2.82 0.40
C ALA A 71 20.22 -2.00 1.42
N ILE A 72 20.20 -0.68 1.27
CA ILE A 72 20.82 0.27 2.19
C ILE A 72 19.71 1.07 2.86
N PHE A 73 19.62 0.96 4.19
CA PHE A 73 18.68 1.76 4.98
C PHE A 73 19.26 3.15 5.26
N LEU A 74 18.50 4.18 4.89
CA LEU A 74 18.86 5.58 5.02
C LEU A 74 17.81 6.29 5.89
N SER A 75 18.16 6.56 7.16
CA SER A 75 17.30 7.33 8.07
C SER A 75 17.56 8.84 7.94
N PRO A 76 16.66 9.72 8.41
CA PRO A 76 16.92 11.17 8.43
C PRO A 76 18.14 11.57 9.23
N ARG A 77 18.55 10.72 10.19
CA ARG A 77 19.76 10.95 10.99
C ARG A 77 21.04 10.66 10.21
N ASP A 78 20.96 9.78 9.21
CA ASP A 78 22.08 9.29 8.43
C ASP A 78 22.21 9.99 7.08
N THR A 79 21.22 10.81 6.70
CA THR A 79 21.18 11.52 5.41
C THR A 79 21.25 13.03 5.59
N GLN A 80 21.71 13.73 4.55
CA GLN A 80 21.73 15.18 4.50
C GLN A 80 20.36 15.77 4.15
N LEU A 81 19.42 14.96 3.65
CA LEU A 81 18.01 15.36 3.36
C LEU A 81 17.35 15.98 4.60
N GLY A 82 17.57 15.39 5.79
CA GLY A 82 17.10 15.96 7.06
C GLY A 82 17.90 17.17 7.56
N ARG A 83 18.92 17.62 6.82
CA ARG A 83 19.83 18.72 7.20
C ARG A 83 19.85 19.87 6.19
N GLY A 84 18.83 19.93 5.29
CA GLY A 84 18.65 21.04 4.35
C GLY A 84 19.33 20.86 2.99
N GLU A 85 19.80 19.67 2.63
CA GLU A 85 20.20 19.36 1.26
C GLU A 85 18.98 19.39 0.35
N PRO A 86 19.01 20.08 -0.82
CA PRO A 86 17.92 20.05 -1.77
C PRO A 86 17.60 18.62 -2.25
N ILE A 87 16.32 18.28 -2.33
CA ILE A 87 15.85 16.92 -2.71
C ILE A 87 16.41 16.53 -4.07
N GLY A 88 16.40 17.47 -5.04
CA GLY A 88 16.92 17.23 -6.38
C GLY A 88 18.41 16.89 -6.41
N ASP A 89 19.21 17.46 -5.52
CA ASP A 89 20.65 17.19 -5.45
C ASP A 89 20.91 15.81 -4.82
N ALA A 90 20.22 15.49 -3.72
CA ALA A 90 20.25 14.16 -3.13
C ALA A 90 19.80 13.07 -4.13
N ALA A 91 18.76 13.35 -4.93
CA ALA A 91 18.29 12.43 -5.97
C ALA A 91 19.37 12.14 -7.02
N ARG A 92 20.08 13.18 -7.50
CA ARG A 92 21.18 13.03 -8.49
C ARG A 92 22.32 12.21 -7.92
N VAL A 93 22.72 12.48 -6.67
CA VAL A 93 23.81 11.77 -6.01
C VAL A 93 23.43 10.31 -5.76
N LEU A 94 22.32 10.05 -5.08
CA LEU A 94 21.89 8.68 -4.73
C LEU A 94 21.64 7.84 -5.98
N SER A 95 20.96 8.38 -6.98
CA SER A 95 20.68 7.65 -8.22
C SER A 95 21.90 7.40 -9.11
N SER A 96 23.05 8.01 -8.82
CA SER A 96 24.31 7.70 -9.50
C SER A 96 25.02 6.46 -8.93
N MET A 97 24.64 6.00 -7.73
CA MET A 97 25.29 4.93 -6.97
C MET A 97 24.38 3.72 -6.74
N LEU A 98 23.07 3.87 -6.94
CA LEU A 98 22.04 2.87 -6.64
C LEU A 98 21.33 2.42 -7.92
N ASP A 99 20.69 1.26 -7.87
CA ASP A 99 19.89 0.72 -8.99
C ASP A 99 18.38 1.03 -8.85
N GLY A 100 17.95 1.47 -7.67
CA GLY A 100 16.60 1.92 -7.38
C GLY A 100 16.54 2.62 -6.03
N VAL A 101 15.50 3.43 -5.81
CA VAL A 101 15.29 4.12 -4.52
C VAL A 101 13.84 3.92 -4.08
N MET A 102 13.63 3.45 -2.87
CA MET A 102 12.33 3.46 -2.20
C MET A 102 12.30 4.61 -1.19
N ILE A 103 11.23 5.39 -1.21
CA ILE A 103 11.08 6.55 -0.33
C ILE A 103 9.78 6.41 0.48
N ARG A 104 9.89 6.59 1.78
CA ARG A 104 8.77 6.74 2.70
C ARG A 104 8.87 8.11 3.37
N THR A 105 7.97 9.01 2.99
CA THR A 105 8.02 10.43 3.33
C THR A 105 6.68 10.94 3.87
N PHE A 106 6.63 12.20 4.25
CA PHE A 106 5.40 12.93 4.54
C PHE A 106 4.83 13.50 3.24
N ALA A 107 5.35 14.60 2.75
CA ALA A 107 4.82 15.29 1.58
C ALA A 107 5.04 14.48 0.29
N HIS A 108 3.96 14.22 -0.44
CA HIS A 108 4.03 13.54 -1.74
C HIS A 108 4.84 14.34 -2.78
N SER A 109 4.84 15.67 -2.68
CA SER A 109 5.65 16.56 -3.53
C SER A 109 7.16 16.28 -3.44
N ASN A 110 7.68 15.89 -2.25
CA ASN A 110 9.07 15.50 -2.07
C ASN A 110 9.43 14.27 -2.91
N LEU A 111 8.49 13.32 -2.96
CA LEU A 111 8.64 12.10 -3.77
C LEU A 111 8.67 12.42 -5.27
N LEU A 112 7.77 13.31 -5.71
CA LEU A 112 7.72 13.77 -7.12
C LEU A 112 9.00 14.51 -7.52
N GLU A 113 9.50 15.41 -6.67
CA GLU A 113 10.75 16.14 -6.91
C GLU A 113 11.95 15.19 -6.99
N PHE A 114 12.03 14.20 -6.08
CA PHE A 114 13.08 13.19 -6.12
C PHE A 114 13.03 12.38 -7.42
N ALA A 115 11.85 11.90 -7.81
CA ALA A 115 11.65 11.12 -9.03
C ALA A 115 12.04 11.90 -10.29
N ALA A 116 11.67 13.18 -10.37
CA ALA A 116 12.01 14.06 -11.51
C ALA A 116 13.52 14.27 -11.70
N ASN A 117 14.34 14.08 -10.65
CA ASN A 117 15.79 14.23 -10.68
C ASN A 117 16.55 12.91 -10.61
N SER A 118 15.86 11.77 -10.51
CA SER A 118 16.46 10.44 -10.39
C SER A 118 16.77 9.82 -11.75
N ARG A 119 17.92 9.11 -11.85
CA ARG A 119 18.31 8.31 -13.01
C ARG A 119 17.90 6.83 -12.90
N VAL A 120 17.34 6.45 -11.75
CA VAL A 120 16.91 5.08 -11.45
C VAL A 120 15.46 5.08 -10.99
N PRO A 121 14.77 3.92 -11.01
CA PRO A 121 13.41 3.81 -10.51
C PRO A 121 13.25 4.34 -9.08
N VAL A 122 12.17 5.08 -8.85
CA VAL A 122 11.74 5.55 -7.52
C VAL A 122 10.43 4.87 -7.17
N ILE A 123 10.34 4.34 -5.95
CA ILE A 123 9.19 3.62 -5.42
C ILE A 123 8.61 4.38 -4.24
N ASN A 124 7.30 4.66 -4.29
CA ASN A 124 6.56 5.20 -3.17
C ASN A 124 6.32 4.12 -2.10
N GLY A 125 7.12 4.14 -1.04
CA GLY A 125 6.94 3.26 0.12
C GLY A 125 5.77 3.66 1.02
N LEU A 126 5.44 4.94 1.05
CA LEU A 126 4.26 5.64 1.58
C LEU A 126 4.51 7.15 1.52
N SER A 127 3.48 7.91 1.21
CA SER A 127 3.38 9.35 1.43
C SER A 127 2.09 9.69 2.18
N ASP A 128 1.88 10.97 2.51
CA ASP A 128 0.62 11.42 3.13
C ASP A 128 -0.59 11.28 2.18
N ASP A 129 -0.35 11.22 0.88
CA ASP A 129 -1.41 11.09 -0.13
C ASP A 129 -1.70 9.63 -0.50
N LEU A 130 -0.67 8.76 -0.56
CA LEU A 130 -0.78 7.41 -1.15
C LEU A 130 0.09 6.36 -0.45
N HIS A 131 -0.36 5.11 -0.52
CA HIS A 131 0.39 3.91 -0.15
C HIS A 131 0.26 2.79 -1.21
N PRO A 132 0.73 2.97 -2.46
CA PRO A 132 0.44 2.06 -3.57
C PRO A 132 1.03 0.66 -3.37
N CYS A 133 2.18 0.52 -2.68
CA CYS A 133 2.76 -0.78 -2.36
C CYS A 133 1.89 -1.64 -1.44
N GLN A 134 1.05 -1.02 -0.60
CA GLN A 134 0.08 -1.75 0.23
C GLN A 134 -1.00 -2.34 -0.67
N LEU A 135 -1.54 -1.55 -1.59
CA LEU A 135 -2.62 -2.00 -2.46
C LEU A 135 -2.20 -3.13 -3.42
N LEU A 136 -0.95 -3.18 -3.86
CA LEU A 136 -0.46 -4.36 -4.59
C LEU A 136 -0.59 -5.64 -3.75
N ALA A 137 -0.25 -5.57 -2.46
CA ALA A 137 -0.38 -6.72 -1.55
C ALA A 137 -1.84 -7.05 -1.23
N ASP A 138 -2.70 -6.04 -1.08
CA ASP A 138 -4.12 -6.22 -0.82
C ASP A 138 -4.81 -6.93 -2.00
N MET A 139 -4.50 -6.48 -3.22
CA MET A 139 -5.03 -7.09 -4.45
C MET A 139 -4.46 -8.50 -4.67
N GLN A 140 -3.19 -8.74 -4.36
CA GLN A 140 -2.62 -10.09 -4.37
C GLN A 140 -3.34 -11.01 -3.37
N THR A 141 -3.58 -10.53 -2.15
CA THR A 141 -4.26 -11.31 -1.11
C THR A 141 -5.69 -11.64 -1.51
N PHE A 142 -6.42 -10.66 -2.06
CA PHE A 142 -7.77 -10.92 -2.56
C PHE A 142 -7.75 -11.95 -3.68
N LEU A 143 -6.82 -11.85 -4.63
CA LEU A 143 -6.67 -12.80 -5.72
C LEU A 143 -6.41 -14.23 -5.22
N GLU A 144 -5.55 -14.40 -4.21
CA GLU A 144 -5.20 -15.70 -3.64
C GLU A 144 -6.41 -16.37 -2.95
N HIS A 145 -7.25 -15.59 -2.26
CA HIS A 145 -8.38 -16.10 -1.49
C HIS A 145 -9.70 -16.20 -2.28
N ARG A 146 -9.94 -15.29 -3.23
CA ARG A 146 -11.26 -15.11 -3.89
C ARG A 146 -11.20 -14.95 -5.42
N GLY A 147 -9.99 -14.98 -6.00
CA GLY A 147 -9.85 -14.74 -7.42
C GLY A 147 -9.99 -13.24 -7.79
N SER A 148 -10.59 -12.95 -8.94
CA SER A 148 -10.67 -11.58 -9.44
C SER A 148 -11.55 -10.67 -8.58
N ILE A 149 -11.05 -9.48 -8.25
CA ILE A 149 -11.82 -8.43 -7.58
C ILE A 149 -12.71 -7.64 -8.55
N LYS A 150 -12.51 -7.78 -9.86
CA LYS A 150 -13.25 -7.05 -10.87
C LYS A 150 -14.77 -7.22 -10.71
N GLY A 151 -15.49 -6.09 -10.74
CA GLY A 151 -16.94 -6.05 -10.57
C GLY A 151 -17.44 -6.33 -9.14
N LYS A 152 -16.54 -6.49 -8.17
CA LYS A 152 -16.88 -6.69 -6.77
C LYS A 152 -17.15 -5.36 -6.06
N THR A 153 -17.71 -5.44 -4.86
CA THR A 153 -17.89 -4.30 -3.97
C THR A 153 -16.90 -4.38 -2.81
N VAL A 154 -16.18 -3.30 -2.58
CA VAL A 154 -15.25 -3.12 -1.48
C VAL A 154 -15.78 -2.04 -0.55
N ALA A 155 -15.74 -2.25 0.76
CA ALA A 155 -16.05 -1.25 1.76
C ALA A 155 -14.78 -0.78 2.48
N TRP A 156 -14.58 0.52 2.48
CA TRP A 156 -13.61 1.20 3.32
C TRP A 156 -14.34 1.83 4.50
N ILE A 157 -13.93 1.56 5.72
CA ILE A 157 -14.56 2.07 6.93
C ILE A 157 -13.53 2.84 7.75
N GLY A 158 -13.73 4.14 7.94
CA GLY A 158 -12.84 4.97 8.75
C GLY A 158 -12.42 6.27 8.06
N ASP A 159 -11.19 6.71 8.31
CA ASP A 159 -10.66 7.98 7.82
C ASP A 159 -10.41 7.94 6.30
N GLY A 160 -10.74 9.03 5.60
CA GLY A 160 -10.41 9.25 4.19
C GLY A 160 -8.93 9.58 3.97
N ASN A 161 -8.03 8.83 4.60
CA ASN A 161 -6.59 9.02 4.60
C ASN A 161 -5.90 8.53 3.30
N ASN A 162 -4.56 8.50 3.30
CA ASN A 162 -3.76 8.01 2.18
C ASN A 162 -4.04 6.56 1.78
N MET A 163 -4.44 5.70 2.73
CA MET A 163 -4.85 4.33 2.41
C MET A 163 -6.18 4.33 1.65
N CYS A 164 -7.16 5.14 2.10
CA CYS A 164 -8.43 5.32 1.40
C CYS A 164 -8.22 5.86 -0.02
N ASN A 165 -7.38 6.89 -0.19
CA ASN A 165 -7.01 7.42 -1.51
C ASN A 165 -6.40 6.33 -2.41
N SER A 166 -5.57 5.46 -1.84
CA SER A 166 -4.98 4.35 -2.59
C SER A 166 -6.01 3.28 -2.98
N TYR A 167 -7.03 3.02 -2.14
CA TYR A 167 -8.18 2.19 -2.51
C TYR A 167 -9.00 2.80 -3.64
N ILE A 168 -9.11 4.13 -3.71
CA ILE A 168 -9.77 4.83 -4.82
C ILE A 168 -9.02 4.58 -6.13
N GLU A 169 -7.69 4.73 -6.15
CA GLU A 169 -6.89 4.39 -7.34
C GLU A 169 -7.03 2.90 -7.71
N ALA A 170 -7.03 2.02 -6.71
CA ALA A 170 -7.23 0.58 -6.96
C ALA A 170 -8.61 0.28 -7.55
N ALA A 171 -9.67 0.98 -7.12
CA ALA A 171 -11.01 0.82 -7.68
C ALA A 171 -11.05 1.16 -9.17
N ILE A 172 -10.31 2.18 -9.59
CA ILE A 172 -10.17 2.56 -11.01
C ILE A 172 -9.40 1.47 -11.77
N GLN A 173 -8.25 1.05 -11.25
CA GLN A 173 -7.31 0.17 -11.93
C GLN A 173 -7.81 -1.30 -12.03
N PHE A 174 -8.52 -1.77 -11.00
CA PHE A 174 -9.01 -3.16 -10.94
C PHE A 174 -10.51 -3.29 -11.18
N ASP A 175 -11.20 -2.19 -11.54
CA ASP A 175 -12.61 -2.16 -11.95
C ASP A 175 -13.56 -2.75 -10.90
N PHE A 176 -13.51 -2.26 -9.66
CA PHE A 176 -14.44 -2.59 -8.59
C PHE A 176 -15.17 -1.35 -8.04
N GLN A 177 -16.29 -1.55 -7.34
CA GLN A 177 -17.01 -0.48 -6.65
C GLN A 177 -16.47 -0.29 -5.24
N LEU A 178 -16.14 0.94 -4.87
CA LEU A 178 -15.69 1.29 -3.52
C LEU A 178 -16.76 2.10 -2.79
N ARG A 179 -17.19 1.62 -1.62
CA ARG A 179 -18.03 2.36 -0.69
C ARG A 179 -17.19 2.80 0.49
N VAL A 180 -17.12 4.11 0.71
CA VAL A 180 -16.36 4.71 1.81
C VAL A 180 -17.32 5.19 2.87
N ALA A 181 -17.27 4.63 4.08
CA ALA A 181 -17.99 5.16 5.23
C ALA A 181 -17.01 5.90 6.16
N CYS A 182 -17.21 7.19 6.32
CA CYS A 182 -16.39 8.06 7.16
C CYS A 182 -17.22 9.13 7.86
N PRO A 183 -16.76 9.68 9.02
CA PRO A 183 -17.37 10.84 9.63
C PRO A 183 -17.33 12.07 8.70
N ALA A 184 -18.26 13.00 8.89
CA ALA A 184 -18.25 14.28 8.17
C ALA A 184 -16.98 15.08 8.51
N GLY A 185 -16.33 15.62 7.47
CA GLY A 185 -15.06 16.33 7.55
C GLY A 185 -13.82 15.43 7.51
N TYR A 186 -14.01 14.11 7.32
CA TYR A 186 -12.93 13.12 7.17
C TYR A 186 -13.07 12.32 5.87
N GLU A 187 -13.63 12.95 4.85
CA GLU A 187 -13.76 12.38 3.51
C GLU A 187 -12.38 12.22 2.84
N PRO A 188 -12.24 11.29 1.88
CA PRO A 188 -11.07 11.24 1.00
C PRO A 188 -10.84 12.56 0.28
N ASN A 189 -9.62 12.80 -0.14
CA ASN A 189 -9.26 13.99 -0.92
C ASN A 189 -10.17 14.12 -2.16
N PRO A 190 -10.81 15.30 -2.36
CA PRO A 190 -11.75 15.53 -3.47
C PRO A 190 -11.17 15.26 -4.86
N GLU A 191 -9.87 15.42 -5.06
CA GLU A 191 -9.21 15.16 -6.34
C GLU A 191 -9.28 13.67 -6.71
N PHE A 192 -9.07 12.76 -5.73
CA PHE A 192 -9.20 11.32 -5.95
C PHE A 192 -10.67 10.92 -6.20
N LEU A 193 -11.61 11.53 -5.46
CA LEU A 193 -13.04 11.30 -5.69
C LEU A 193 -13.46 11.72 -7.10
N ALA A 194 -13.01 12.89 -7.55
CA ALA A 194 -13.29 13.37 -8.91
C ALA A 194 -12.70 12.44 -9.99
N LEU A 195 -11.50 11.89 -9.74
CA LEU A 195 -10.86 10.96 -10.66
C LEU A 195 -11.65 9.64 -10.80
N ALA A 196 -12.22 9.15 -9.70
CA ALA A 196 -12.93 7.86 -9.66
C ALA A 196 -14.37 7.94 -10.22
N GLY A 197 -15.00 9.09 -10.19
CA GLY A 197 -16.38 9.28 -10.63
C GLY A 197 -17.34 8.32 -9.90
N ASP A 198 -18.19 7.66 -10.64
CA ASP A 198 -19.25 6.77 -10.11
C ASP A 198 -18.74 5.46 -9.48
N ARG A 199 -17.43 5.20 -9.52
CA ARG A 199 -16.85 4.01 -8.87
C ARG A 199 -16.79 4.13 -7.35
N VAL A 200 -16.84 5.34 -6.82
CA VAL A 200 -16.72 5.59 -5.39
C VAL A 200 -17.97 6.28 -4.86
N THR A 201 -18.54 5.71 -3.79
CA THR A 201 -19.66 6.30 -3.08
C THR A 201 -19.26 6.59 -1.64
N VAL A 202 -19.39 7.85 -1.20
CA VAL A 202 -19.12 8.25 0.18
C VAL A 202 -20.42 8.19 0.98
N LEU A 203 -20.40 7.46 2.09
CA LEU A 203 -21.53 7.16 2.97
C LEU A 203 -21.23 7.64 4.40
N ARG A 204 -22.26 7.70 5.23
CA ARG A 204 -22.13 8.06 6.66
C ARG A 204 -22.44 6.90 7.59
N ASP A 205 -23.10 5.87 7.09
CA ASP A 205 -23.43 4.66 7.84
C ASP A 205 -22.51 3.51 7.39
N PRO A 206 -21.64 2.96 8.26
CA PRO A 206 -20.80 1.81 7.95
C PRO A 206 -21.62 0.58 7.54
N ARG A 207 -22.86 0.44 8.05
CA ARG A 207 -23.75 -0.69 7.69
C ARG A 207 -24.16 -0.66 6.22
N GLU A 208 -24.45 0.54 5.69
CA GLU A 208 -24.75 0.70 4.26
C GLU A 208 -23.53 0.41 3.39
N ALA A 209 -22.34 0.83 3.82
CA ALA A 209 -21.11 0.57 3.07
C ALA A 209 -20.78 -0.92 3.00
N VAL A 210 -20.93 -1.63 4.12
CA VAL A 210 -20.57 -3.04 4.25
C VAL A 210 -21.61 -3.98 3.63
N ALA A 211 -22.86 -3.56 3.50
CA ALA A 211 -23.94 -4.42 3.00
C ALA A 211 -23.59 -5.12 1.67
N GLY A 212 -23.41 -6.46 1.72
CA GLY A 212 -23.03 -7.28 0.55
C GLY A 212 -21.63 -6.99 0.00
N ALA A 213 -20.73 -6.34 0.75
CA ALA A 213 -19.36 -6.12 0.32
C ALA A 213 -18.53 -7.42 0.36
N HIS A 214 -17.65 -7.61 -0.62
CA HIS A 214 -16.78 -8.78 -0.76
C HIS A 214 -15.42 -8.60 -0.04
N LEU A 215 -15.05 -7.35 0.22
CA LEU A 215 -13.89 -6.96 0.99
C LEU A 215 -14.26 -5.79 1.90
N VAL A 216 -13.89 -5.87 3.16
CA VAL A 216 -13.94 -4.76 4.11
C VAL A 216 -12.54 -4.42 4.56
N SER A 217 -12.16 -3.16 4.47
CA SER A 217 -10.84 -2.69 4.90
C SER A 217 -10.96 -1.43 5.77
N THR A 218 -10.02 -1.27 6.67
CA THR A 218 -9.89 -0.09 7.54
C THR A 218 -8.42 0.20 7.86
N ASP A 219 -8.18 1.33 8.48
CA ASP A 219 -6.88 1.73 9.03
C ASP A 219 -7.09 2.44 10.37
N VAL A 220 -6.00 2.66 11.11
CA VAL A 220 -6.01 3.39 12.38
C VAL A 220 -6.69 4.76 12.24
N TRP A 221 -7.46 5.15 13.25
CA TRP A 221 -8.14 6.44 13.23
C TRP A 221 -7.21 7.62 13.45
N THR A 222 -6.06 7.39 14.12
CA THR A 222 -5.04 8.41 14.35
C THR A 222 -3.74 7.94 13.73
N SER A 223 -3.31 8.62 12.67
CA SER A 223 -2.04 8.35 12.02
C SER A 223 -0.87 9.01 12.77
N MET A 224 0.36 8.60 12.46
CA MET A 224 1.58 9.20 13.03
C MET A 224 1.59 10.71 12.74
N GLY A 225 1.76 11.52 13.79
CA GLY A 225 1.77 12.99 13.73
C GLY A 225 0.41 13.66 14.03
N GLN A 226 -0.62 12.88 14.42
CA GLN A 226 -1.97 13.39 14.76
C GLN A 226 -2.35 13.14 16.23
N GLU A 227 -1.37 12.89 17.08
CA GLU A 227 -1.58 12.46 18.47
C GLU A 227 -2.35 13.49 19.33
N GLU A 228 -2.22 14.79 19.02
CA GLU A 228 -2.93 15.86 19.74
C GLU A 228 -4.45 15.85 19.50
N GLU A 229 -4.92 15.27 18.40
CA GLU A 229 -6.34 15.15 18.05
C GLU A 229 -6.98 13.81 18.48
N THR A 230 -6.20 12.91 19.07
CA THR A 230 -6.60 11.51 19.32
C THR A 230 -7.96 11.39 20.03
N ALA A 231 -8.18 12.11 21.13
CA ALA A 231 -9.43 11.99 21.90
C ALA A 231 -10.66 12.42 21.10
N LYS A 232 -10.54 13.48 20.30
CA LYS A 232 -11.61 13.98 19.43
C LYS A 232 -11.90 12.97 18.31
N ARG A 233 -10.86 12.42 17.71
CA ARG A 233 -10.98 11.44 16.64
C ARG A 233 -11.62 10.14 17.15
N ILE A 234 -11.19 9.61 18.28
CA ILE A 234 -11.82 8.43 18.91
C ILE A 234 -13.33 8.64 19.09
N ALA A 235 -13.75 9.78 19.65
CA ALA A 235 -15.18 10.05 19.85
C ALA A 235 -15.98 10.09 18.55
N LEU A 236 -15.42 10.66 17.47
CA LEU A 236 -16.07 10.77 16.17
C LEU A 236 -16.09 9.45 15.40
N PHE A 237 -15.04 8.66 15.52
CA PHE A 237 -14.86 7.42 14.75
C PHE A 237 -15.42 6.18 15.44
N THR A 238 -15.75 6.24 16.74
CA THR A 238 -16.34 5.10 17.47
C THR A 238 -17.51 4.41 16.72
N PRO A 239 -18.44 5.13 16.05
CA PRO A 239 -19.51 4.50 15.26
C PRO A 239 -19.00 3.76 14.01
N PHE A 240 -17.76 3.96 13.63
CA PHE A 240 -17.10 3.37 12.46
C PHE A 240 -16.16 2.21 12.83
N GLN A 241 -16.23 1.71 14.06
CA GLN A 241 -15.48 0.51 14.44
C GLN A 241 -15.92 -0.70 13.60
N VAL A 242 -14.98 -1.42 13.01
CA VAL A 242 -15.26 -2.68 12.34
C VAL A 242 -15.33 -3.79 13.37
N THR A 243 -16.49 -4.44 13.46
CA THR A 243 -16.78 -5.57 14.37
C THR A 243 -17.19 -6.79 13.59
N ARG A 244 -17.29 -7.95 14.24
CA ARG A 244 -17.82 -9.19 13.64
C ARG A 244 -19.26 -9.00 13.17
N GLU A 245 -20.09 -8.33 13.98
CA GLU A 245 -21.50 -8.07 13.67
C GLU A 245 -21.64 -7.14 12.44
N LEU A 246 -20.70 -6.22 12.25
CA LEU A 246 -20.67 -5.40 11.04
C LEU A 246 -20.32 -6.26 9.82
N LEU A 247 -19.33 -7.16 9.93
CA LEU A 247 -18.98 -8.08 8.85
C LEU A 247 -20.08 -9.08 8.51
N ASP A 248 -21.01 -9.39 9.45
CA ASP A 248 -22.17 -10.28 9.19
C ASP A 248 -23.17 -9.67 8.21
N LEU A 249 -23.09 -8.36 7.94
CA LEU A 249 -23.91 -7.67 6.93
C LEU A 249 -23.32 -7.76 5.51
N ALA A 250 -22.06 -8.17 5.41
CA ALA A 250 -21.34 -8.28 4.15
C ALA A 250 -21.74 -9.55 3.35
N ASP A 251 -21.07 -9.78 2.24
CA ASP A 251 -21.18 -11.04 1.50
C ASP A 251 -20.72 -12.21 2.38
N SER A 252 -21.32 -13.41 2.19
CA SER A 252 -20.97 -14.61 2.97
C SER A 252 -19.50 -15.03 2.85
N GLU A 253 -18.84 -14.64 1.77
CA GLU A 253 -17.44 -14.93 1.46
C GLU A 253 -16.54 -13.68 1.70
N VAL A 254 -17.01 -12.71 2.47
CA VAL A 254 -16.27 -11.46 2.73
C VAL A 254 -14.88 -11.73 3.31
N LEU A 255 -13.90 -10.97 2.85
CA LEU A 255 -12.60 -10.86 3.48
C LEU A 255 -12.50 -9.57 4.29
N PHE A 256 -11.78 -9.62 5.41
CA PHE A 256 -11.38 -8.45 6.17
C PHE A 256 -9.87 -8.24 6.05
N MET A 257 -9.47 -7.01 5.74
CA MET A 257 -8.07 -6.59 5.62
C MET A 257 -7.76 -5.37 6.49
N HIS A 258 -6.54 -5.30 6.97
CA HIS A 258 -6.00 -4.16 7.72
C HIS A 258 -4.51 -4.02 7.44
N CYS A 259 -4.05 -2.82 7.05
CA CYS A 259 -2.64 -2.59 6.68
C CYS A 259 -1.64 -2.72 7.84
N LEU A 260 -2.15 -2.77 9.08
CA LEU A 260 -1.37 -2.85 10.33
C LEU A 260 -0.37 -1.67 10.53
N PRO A 261 -0.10 -1.25 11.81
CA PRO A 261 -0.58 -1.84 13.06
C PRO A 261 -2.07 -1.57 13.28
N ALA A 262 -2.77 -2.42 14.00
CA ALA A 262 -4.16 -2.22 14.38
C ALA A 262 -4.28 -1.91 15.87
N HIS A 263 -5.15 -0.97 16.23
CA HIS A 263 -5.51 -0.65 17.61
C HIS A 263 -6.78 -1.40 17.99
N ARG A 264 -6.60 -2.62 18.53
CA ARG A 264 -7.71 -3.46 18.97
C ARG A 264 -8.54 -2.73 20.04
N GLY A 265 -9.84 -2.59 19.82
CA GLY A 265 -10.77 -1.83 20.65
C GLY A 265 -11.01 -0.39 20.17
N GLU A 266 -10.26 0.06 19.16
CA GLU A 266 -10.49 1.35 18.46
C GLU A 266 -11.12 1.07 17.09
N GLU A 267 -10.37 1.15 15.99
CA GLU A 267 -10.91 0.96 14.63
C GLU A 267 -11.41 -0.47 14.36
N ILE A 268 -10.97 -1.43 15.14
CA ILE A 268 -11.42 -2.83 15.09
C ILE A 268 -11.81 -3.34 16.47
N SER A 269 -12.75 -4.29 16.54
CA SER A 269 -13.03 -5.00 17.79
C SER A 269 -11.82 -5.82 18.24
N LEU A 270 -11.75 -6.16 19.54
CA LEU A 270 -10.60 -6.83 20.16
C LEU A 270 -10.21 -8.15 19.47
N ASP A 271 -11.18 -8.84 18.94
CA ASP A 271 -11.09 -10.21 18.40
C ASP A 271 -11.17 -10.29 16.87
N LEU A 272 -11.30 -9.14 16.17
CA LEU A 272 -11.54 -9.16 14.73
C LEU A 272 -10.38 -9.69 13.90
N LEU A 273 -9.14 -9.47 14.30
CA LEU A 273 -7.97 -10.04 13.60
C LEU A 273 -7.88 -11.57 13.72
N ASP A 274 -8.61 -12.15 14.68
CA ASP A 274 -8.66 -13.59 14.91
C ASP A 274 -9.96 -14.21 14.33
N ASP A 275 -10.78 -13.41 13.65
CA ASP A 275 -11.97 -13.88 12.92
C ASP A 275 -11.52 -14.66 11.66
N PRO A 276 -12.18 -15.78 11.31
CA PRO A 276 -11.84 -16.58 10.11
C PRO A 276 -11.89 -15.79 8.78
N ARG A 277 -12.63 -14.70 8.73
CA ARG A 277 -12.72 -13.79 7.57
C ARG A 277 -11.53 -12.83 7.46
N SER A 278 -10.75 -12.69 8.54
CA SER A 278 -9.57 -11.82 8.56
C SER A 278 -8.38 -12.48 7.87
N VAL A 279 -7.86 -11.82 6.85
CA VAL A 279 -6.66 -12.22 6.11
C VAL A 279 -5.51 -11.21 6.31
N ALA A 280 -5.54 -10.45 7.42
CA ALA A 280 -4.57 -9.40 7.70
C ALA A 280 -3.12 -9.94 7.81
N TRP A 281 -2.93 -11.18 8.25
CA TRP A 281 -1.61 -11.79 8.33
C TRP A 281 -1.07 -12.19 6.96
N ASP A 282 -1.90 -12.78 6.10
CA ASP A 282 -1.55 -13.12 4.72
C ASP A 282 -1.28 -11.84 3.91
N GLN A 283 -2.10 -10.80 4.12
CA GLN A 283 -1.90 -9.47 3.55
C GLN A 283 -0.54 -8.88 3.96
N ALA A 284 -0.16 -9.00 5.24
CA ALA A 284 1.13 -8.52 5.72
C ALA A 284 2.31 -9.29 5.12
N GLU A 285 2.19 -10.61 4.94
CA GLU A 285 3.18 -11.44 4.25
C GLU A 285 3.28 -11.06 2.76
N ASN A 286 2.15 -10.86 2.10
CA ASN A 286 2.10 -10.52 0.67
C ASN A 286 2.75 -9.18 0.34
N ARG A 287 2.99 -8.30 1.34
CA ARG A 287 3.85 -7.13 1.18
C ARG A 287 5.24 -7.51 0.64
N LEU A 288 5.82 -8.60 1.14
CA LEU A 288 7.11 -9.10 0.66
C LEU A 288 7.02 -9.52 -0.81
N HIS A 289 6.01 -10.28 -1.17
CA HIS A 289 5.91 -10.91 -2.49
C HIS A 289 5.52 -9.91 -3.59
N ALA A 290 4.55 -9.04 -3.32
CA ALA A 290 4.17 -7.95 -4.22
C ALA A 290 5.33 -6.97 -4.46
N GLN A 291 6.09 -6.64 -3.40
CA GLN A 291 7.27 -5.76 -3.53
C GLN A 291 8.42 -6.45 -4.27
N LYS A 292 8.61 -7.76 -4.12
CA LYS A 292 9.58 -8.51 -4.95
C LYS A 292 9.23 -8.43 -6.43
N ALA A 293 7.97 -8.61 -6.79
CA ALA A 293 7.51 -8.47 -8.17
C ALA A 293 7.74 -7.05 -8.70
N LEU A 294 7.45 -6.03 -7.89
CA LEU A 294 7.69 -4.63 -8.24
C LEU A 294 9.18 -4.33 -8.45
N LEU A 295 10.05 -4.82 -7.55
CA LEU A 295 11.51 -4.66 -7.66
C LEU A 295 12.06 -5.32 -8.92
N GLU A 296 11.66 -6.56 -9.21
CA GLU A 296 12.03 -7.28 -10.43
C GLU A 296 11.60 -6.49 -11.67
N PHE A 297 10.35 -6.03 -11.69
CA PHE A 297 9.79 -5.27 -12.81
C PHE A 297 10.54 -3.96 -13.10
N LEU A 298 10.93 -3.23 -12.05
CA LEU A 298 11.55 -1.92 -12.18
C LEU A 298 13.06 -1.99 -12.41
N ILE A 299 13.75 -2.93 -11.77
CA ILE A 299 15.22 -2.97 -11.73
C ILE A 299 15.78 -3.97 -12.74
N ALA A 300 15.06 -5.05 -13.04
CA ALA A 300 15.48 -6.09 -14.01
C ALA A 300 14.37 -6.46 -15.00
N PRO A 301 13.81 -5.50 -15.76
CA PRO A 301 12.67 -5.75 -16.65
C PRO A 301 12.92 -6.80 -17.73
N SER A 302 14.17 -7.10 -18.06
CA SER A 302 14.55 -8.14 -19.04
C SER A 302 14.42 -9.57 -18.49
N CYS A 303 14.23 -9.74 -17.19
CA CYS A 303 14.10 -11.04 -16.54
C CYS A 303 12.64 -11.49 -16.38
N LEU A 304 11.67 -10.62 -16.71
CA LEU A 304 10.25 -10.96 -16.62
C LEU A 304 9.87 -11.98 -17.70
N PRO A 305 9.07 -13.00 -17.36
CA PRO A 305 8.47 -13.87 -18.37
C PRO A 305 7.57 -13.05 -19.31
N ALA A 306 7.58 -13.43 -20.58
CA ALA A 306 6.85 -12.77 -21.67
C ALA A 306 5.31 -12.82 -21.44
#